data_caec7336fe440bf376017e36423d9aaf
#
_entry.id   caec7336fe440bf376017e36423d9aaf
#
_cell.length_a   1.000
_cell.length_b   1.000
_cell.length_c   1.000
_cell.angle_alpha   90.00
_cell.angle_beta   90.00
_cell.angle_gamma   90.00
#
_symmetry.space_group_name_H-M   'P 1'
#
loop_
_entity.id
_entity.type
_entity.pdbx_description
1 polymer ?
#
loop_
_entity_poly.entity_id
_entity_poly.type
_entity_poly.pdbx_seq_one_letter_code
_entity_poly.pdbx_strand_id
1 'polypeptide(L)'
;MAEDKEINNEEASETKSEEPEVELPVVPLFGKWDLTEVDVEDKTLEHHINLNAFQVPHTGGRHSKKRFGKRNLTVIERIINNLMRSEKYTGKKAQAYSVLKNSFELIHEKKKDNPAQHMVKALENSAPRAEVVSLRYGGIRVYSGVDVSP
;
A
#
# COMPACT_ATOMS: atom_id res chain seq x y z
N MET A 1 37.51 -56.53 0.59
CA MET A 1 36.15 -56.78 0.15
C MET A 1 35.28 -55.69 0.76
N ALA A 2 35.17 -54.63 0.04
CA ALA A 2 34.30 -53.51 0.34
C ALA A 2 33.42 -53.31 -0.90
N GLU A 3 32.14 -53.53 -0.72
CA GLU A 3 31.14 -53.35 -1.78
C GLU A 3 30.70 -51.92 -1.80
N ASP A 4 30.96 -51.27 -2.92
CA ASP A 4 30.49 -49.94 -3.26
C ASP A 4 28.99 -49.98 -3.49
N LYS A 5 28.21 -49.24 -2.74
CA LYS A 5 26.80 -48.93 -3.00
C LYS A 5 26.71 -47.58 -3.64
N GLU A 6 26.57 -47.55 -4.95
CA GLU A 6 26.10 -46.41 -5.70
C GLU A 6 24.69 -46.03 -5.28
N ILE A 7 24.54 -44.80 -4.79
CA ILE A 7 23.23 -44.23 -4.52
C ILE A 7 22.85 -43.38 -5.72
N ASN A 8 21.96 -43.91 -6.53
CA ASN A 8 21.33 -43.21 -7.63
C ASN A 8 20.48 -42.06 -7.06
N ASN A 9 20.88 -40.84 -7.32
CA ASN A 9 20.06 -39.66 -7.20
C ASN A 9 19.06 -39.63 -8.36
N GLU A 10 17.87 -40.09 -8.15
CA GLU A 10 16.74 -39.81 -9.03
C GLU A 10 16.32 -38.37 -8.85
N GLU A 11 16.48 -37.61 -9.90
CA GLU A 11 15.97 -36.24 -10.04
C GLU A 11 14.44 -36.28 -9.95
N ALA A 12 13.93 -35.87 -8.80
CA ALA A 12 12.52 -35.55 -8.64
C ALA A 12 12.24 -34.25 -9.37
N SER A 13 11.76 -34.36 -10.62
CA SER A 13 11.17 -33.26 -11.36
C SER A 13 9.91 -32.79 -10.62
N GLU A 14 10.04 -31.72 -9.85
CA GLU A 14 8.89 -31.00 -9.29
C GLU A 14 8.09 -30.39 -10.45
N THR A 15 7.06 -31.10 -10.85
CA THR A 15 5.97 -30.50 -11.66
C THR A 15 5.26 -29.49 -10.78
N LYS A 16 5.61 -28.21 -10.94
CA LYS A 16 4.78 -27.11 -10.48
C LYS A 16 3.41 -27.26 -11.14
N SER A 17 2.44 -27.73 -10.39
CA SER A 17 1.04 -27.62 -10.78
C SER A 17 0.71 -26.14 -10.84
N GLU A 18 0.57 -25.63 -12.07
CA GLU A 18 -0.02 -24.33 -12.33
C GLU A 18 -1.48 -24.40 -11.85
N GLU A 19 -1.71 -23.93 -10.64
CA GLU A 19 -3.08 -23.63 -10.20
C GLU A 19 -3.62 -22.55 -11.13
N PRO A 20 -4.83 -22.70 -11.68
CA PRO A 20 -5.41 -21.67 -12.54
C PRO A 20 -5.52 -20.38 -11.73
N GLU A 21 -4.80 -19.34 -12.17
CA GLU A 21 -4.97 -17.99 -11.62
C GLU A 21 -6.44 -17.62 -11.81
N VAL A 22 -7.18 -17.67 -10.73
CA VAL A 22 -8.54 -17.16 -10.69
C VAL A 22 -8.43 -15.66 -10.86
N GLU A 23 -8.65 -15.18 -12.08
CA GLU A 23 -8.72 -13.75 -12.37
C GLU A 23 -9.86 -13.16 -11.53
N LEU A 24 -9.50 -12.54 -10.41
CA LEU A 24 -10.46 -11.83 -9.58
C LEU A 24 -11.04 -10.68 -10.41
N PRO A 25 -12.36 -10.47 -10.37
CA PRO A 25 -12.97 -9.39 -11.14
C PRO A 25 -12.34 -8.06 -10.74
N VAL A 26 -11.75 -7.38 -11.70
CA VAL A 26 -11.15 -6.06 -11.49
C VAL A 26 -12.26 -5.09 -11.10
N VAL A 27 -12.20 -4.58 -9.88
CA VAL A 27 -13.14 -3.59 -9.38
C VAL A 27 -12.57 -2.20 -9.66
N PRO A 28 -13.12 -1.45 -10.63
CA PRO A 28 -12.58 -0.13 -10.96
C PRO A 28 -12.82 0.86 -9.81
N LEU A 29 -11.82 1.64 -9.48
CA LEU A 29 -11.90 2.71 -8.50
C LEU A 29 -12.87 3.80 -8.99
N PHE A 30 -13.83 4.17 -8.15
CA PHE A 30 -14.91 5.10 -8.50
C PHE A 30 -15.71 4.70 -9.75
N GLY A 31 -15.62 3.43 -10.19
CA GLY A 31 -16.28 2.90 -11.39
C GLY A 31 -15.65 3.34 -12.71
N LYS A 32 -14.45 3.94 -12.70
CA LYS A 32 -13.80 4.51 -13.88
C LYS A 32 -12.34 4.10 -14.08
N TRP A 33 -11.54 3.95 -13.02
CA TRP A 33 -10.09 3.79 -13.10
C TRP A 33 -9.61 2.47 -12.51
N ASP A 34 -8.71 1.80 -13.20
CA ASP A 34 -8.10 0.57 -12.73
C ASP A 34 -6.88 0.87 -11.87
N LEU A 35 -6.80 0.17 -10.73
CA LEU A 35 -5.66 0.23 -9.81
C LEU A 35 -4.59 -0.83 -10.11
N THR A 36 -4.93 -1.84 -10.91
CA THR A 36 -4.01 -2.93 -11.27
C THR A 36 -2.91 -2.50 -12.23
N GLU A 37 -3.17 -1.44 -13.03
CA GLU A 37 -2.20 -0.87 -13.96
C GLU A 37 -1.20 0.09 -13.30
N VAL A 38 -1.34 0.31 -11.99
CA VAL A 38 -0.55 1.29 -11.26
C VAL A 38 0.70 0.65 -10.70
N ASP A 39 1.85 1.10 -11.19
CA ASP A 39 3.16 0.66 -10.73
C ASP A 39 3.70 1.55 -9.62
N VAL A 40 4.40 0.92 -8.66
CA VAL A 40 5.13 1.59 -7.59
C VAL A 40 6.62 1.52 -7.92
N GLU A 41 7.25 2.67 -8.17
CA GLU A 41 8.68 2.75 -8.54
C GLU A 41 9.58 2.44 -7.33
N ASP A 42 9.18 2.83 -6.13
CA ASP A 42 9.95 2.65 -4.92
C ASP A 42 9.66 1.35 -4.20
N LYS A 43 10.58 0.37 -4.30
CA LYS A 43 10.47 -0.94 -3.65
C LYS A 43 10.30 -0.87 -2.13
N THR A 44 10.79 0.18 -1.49
CA THR A 44 10.65 0.34 -0.03
C THR A 44 9.22 0.69 0.36
N LEU A 45 8.50 1.41 -0.51
CA LEU A 45 7.13 1.83 -0.30
C LEU A 45 6.10 0.81 -0.81
N GLU A 46 6.49 -0.09 -1.70
CA GLU A 46 5.62 -1.14 -2.25
C GLU A 46 4.90 -1.91 -1.15
N HIS A 47 5.61 -2.28 -0.09
CA HIS A 47 5.03 -2.98 1.05
C HIS A 47 4.06 -2.14 1.90
N HIS A 48 4.05 -0.82 1.72
CA HIS A 48 3.25 0.13 2.51
C HIS A 48 2.09 0.72 1.72
N ILE A 49 2.14 0.60 0.40
CA ILE A 49 1.12 1.06 -0.53
C ILE A 49 0.24 -0.12 -0.91
N ASN A 50 -0.96 -0.18 -0.34
CA ASN A 50 -1.94 -1.19 -0.71
C ASN A 50 -2.89 -0.63 -1.78
N LEU A 51 -2.77 -1.15 -2.99
CA LEU A 51 -3.57 -0.76 -4.16
C LEU A 51 -4.77 -1.69 -4.39
N ASN A 52 -5.05 -2.64 -3.48
CA ASN A 52 -6.18 -3.52 -3.64
C ASN A 52 -7.46 -2.70 -3.82
N ALA A 53 -8.16 -2.97 -4.92
CA ALA A 53 -9.40 -2.31 -5.23
C ALA A 53 -10.52 -2.79 -4.30
N PHE A 54 -11.25 -1.86 -3.72
CA PHE A 54 -12.48 -2.13 -2.98
C PHE A 54 -13.60 -1.29 -3.55
N GLN A 55 -14.77 -1.88 -3.66
CA GLN A 55 -15.95 -1.21 -4.15
C GLN A 55 -16.32 0.01 -3.27
N VAL A 56 -16.14 -0.13 -1.96
CA VAL A 56 -16.37 0.95 -0.98
C VAL A 56 -15.14 1.11 -0.09
N PRO A 57 -14.46 2.26 -0.08
CA PRO A 57 -13.27 2.48 0.73
C PRO A 57 -13.61 2.71 2.21
N HIS A 58 -14.15 1.68 2.85
CA HIS A 58 -14.56 1.70 4.26
C HIS A 58 -14.39 0.33 4.91
N THR A 59 -13.43 0.21 5.81
CA THR A 59 -13.13 -1.06 6.51
C THR A 59 -13.74 -1.15 7.91
N GLY A 60 -14.44 -0.11 8.38
CA GLY A 60 -15.07 -0.10 9.70
C GLY A 60 -14.08 -0.17 10.87
N GLY A 61 -12.83 0.24 10.68
CA GLY A 61 -11.82 0.27 11.72
C GLY A 61 -11.28 -1.10 12.15
N ARG A 62 -11.54 -2.17 11.40
CA ARG A 62 -11.10 -3.54 11.75
C ARG A 62 -9.59 -3.68 11.94
N HIS A 63 -8.81 -2.85 11.27
CA HIS A 63 -7.34 -2.88 11.34
C HIS A 63 -6.75 -2.07 12.50
N SER A 64 -7.55 -1.26 13.21
CA SER A 64 -7.06 -0.33 14.24
C SER A 64 -6.43 -1.02 15.45
N LYS A 65 -6.88 -2.23 15.77
CA LYS A 65 -6.39 -3.02 16.93
C LYS A 65 -5.06 -3.74 16.68
N LYS A 66 -4.67 -3.91 15.41
CA LYS A 66 -3.44 -4.62 15.05
C LYS A 66 -2.28 -3.64 14.90
N ARG A 67 -1.10 -4.00 15.45
CA ARG A 67 0.13 -3.24 15.20
C ARG A 67 0.39 -3.20 13.68
N PHE A 68 0.67 -2.03 13.14
CA PHE A 68 0.82 -1.79 11.70
C PHE A 68 -0.40 -2.18 10.84
N GLY A 69 -1.57 -2.37 11.44
CA GLY A 69 -2.78 -2.78 10.72
C GLY A 69 -3.22 -1.80 9.64
N LYS A 70 -2.90 -0.51 9.77
CA LYS A 70 -3.17 0.52 8.74
C LYS A 70 -2.46 0.26 7.40
N ARG A 71 -1.41 -0.57 7.38
CA ARG A 71 -0.74 -1.00 6.15
C ARG A 71 -1.67 -1.79 5.22
N ASN A 72 -2.59 -2.56 5.81
CA ASN A 72 -3.55 -3.36 5.04
C ASN A 72 -4.74 -2.55 4.51
N LEU A 73 -4.87 -1.28 4.93
CA LEU A 73 -5.86 -0.37 4.35
C LEU A 73 -5.43 0.06 2.96
N THR A 74 -6.40 0.18 2.04
CA THR A 74 -6.14 0.79 0.75
C THR A 74 -5.63 2.22 0.91
N VAL A 75 -4.72 2.62 0.05
CA VAL A 75 -4.18 3.99 0.04
C VAL A 75 -5.31 5.01 -0.07
N ILE A 76 -6.33 4.73 -0.88
CA ILE A 76 -7.50 5.58 -1.06
C ILE A 76 -8.23 5.82 0.28
N GLU A 77 -8.49 4.77 1.04
CA GLU A 77 -9.13 4.93 2.36
C GLU A 77 -8.24 5.68 3.35
N ARG A 78 -6.92 5.47 3.30
CA ARG A 78 -5.97 6.21 4.14
C ARG A 78 -6.00 7.71 3.85
N ILE A 79 -6.04 8.09 2.57
CA ILE A 79 -6.15 9.50 2.15
C ILE A 79 -7.47 10.09 2.63
N ILE A 80 -8.60 9.41 2.41
CA ILE A 80 -9.92 9.87 2.88
C ILE A 80 -9.92 10.07 4.39
N ASN A 81 -9.35 9.11 5.15
CA ASN A 81 -9.27 9.21 6.61
C ASN A 81 -8.36 10.38 7.06
N ASN A 82 -7.30 10.67 6.32
CA ASN A 82 -6.44 11.82 6.59
C ASN A 82 -7.11 13.16 6.26
N LEU A 83 -7.89 13.24 5.20
CA LEU A 83 -8.69 14.43 4.88
C LEU A 83 -9.70 14.76 5.99
N MET A 84 -10.24 13.76 6.67
CA MET A 84 -11.16 13.95 7.79
C MET A 84 -10.51 14.48 9.08
N ARG A 85 -9.18 14.55 9.18
CA ARG A 85 -8.50 15.10 10.37
C ARG A 85 -8.63 16.61 10.51
N SER A 86 -8.95 17.30 9.42
CA SER A 86 -9.18 18.75 9.47
C SER A 86 -10.43 19.07 10.30
N GLU A 87 -10.36 20.16 11.05
CA GLU A 87 -11.43 20.63 11.94
C GLU A 87 -12.79 20.76 11.24
N LYS A 88 -12.77 21.24 9.99
CA LYS A 88 -13.98 21.42 9.16
C LYS A 88 -14.57 20.11 8.63
N TYR A 89 -13.77 19.06 8.50
CA TYR A 89 -14.15 17.78 7.87
C TYR A 89 -14.23 16.61 8.86
N THR A 90 -14.06 16.86 10.15
CA THR A 90 -14.10 15.82 11.18
C THR A 90 -15.39 15.01 11.08
N GLY A 91 -15.26 13.68 10.90
CA GLY A 91 -16.38 12.74 10.78
C GLY A 91 -17.15 12.77 9.45
N LYS A 92 -16.83 13.67 8.53
CA LYS A 92 -17.56 13.85 7.27
C LYS A 92 -16.95 13.00 6.15
N LYS A 93 -16.96 11.68 6.29
CA LYS A 93 -16.32 10.75 5.35
C LYS A 93 -16.90 10.84 3.93
N ALA A 94 -18.21 11.02 3.80
CA ALA A 94 -18.88 11.17 2.50
C ALA A 94 -18.39 12.42 1.74
N GLN A 95 -18.17 13.53 2.44
CA GLN A 95 -17.63 14.75 1.81
C GLN A 95 -16.16 14.55 1.40
N ALA A 96 -15.33 13.95 2.26
CA ALA A 96 -13.93 13.64 1.92
C ALA A 96 -13.83 12.70 0.71
N TYR A 97 -14.72 11.72 0.62
CA TYR A 97 -14.85 10.84 -0.53
C TYR A 97 -15.19 11.62 -1.82
N SER A 98 -16.17 12.51 -1.76
CA SER A 98 -16.57 13.33 -2.91
C SER A 98 -15.45 14.27 -3.36
N VAL A 99 -14.72 14.87 -2.41
CA VAL A 99 -13.55 15.71 -2.70
C VAL A 99 -12.47 14.90 -3.44
N LEU A 100 -12.16 13.70 -2.96
CA LEU A 100 -11.16 12.86 -3.60
C LEU A 100 -11.60 12.44 -5.02
N LYS A 101 -12.85 12.03 -5.18
CA LYS A 101 -13.42 11.68 -6.50
C LYS A 101 -13.31 12.85 -7.49
N ASN A 102 -13.71 14.05 -7.08
CA ASN A 102 -13.62 15.25 -7.93
C ASN A 102 -12.16 15.59 -8.26
N SER A 103 -11.23 15.37 -7.31
CA SER A 103 -9.80 15.58 -7.56
C SER A 103 -9.27 14.64 -8.64
N PHE A 104 -9.69 13.38 -8.62
CA PHE A 104 -9.33 12.41 -9.66
C PHE A 104 -9.87 12.79 -11.03
N GLU A 105 -11.11 13.26 -11.10
CA GLU A 105 -11.71 13.77 -12.34
C GLU A 105 -10.94 14.97 -12.90
N LEU A 106 -10.58 15.93 -12.05
CA LEU A 106 -9.78 17.09 -12.45
C LEU A 106 -8.36 16.75 -12.94
N ILE A 107 -7.72 15.73 -12.31
CA ILE A 107 -6.41 15.24 -12.76
C ILE A 107 -6.54 14.59 -14.14
N HIS A 108 -7.57 13.77 -14.32
CA HIS A 108 -7.81 13.11 -15.61
C HIS A 108 -8.11 14.12 -16.72
N GLU A 109 -8.88 15.16 -16.46
CA GLU A 109 -9.15 16.24 -17.44
C GLU A 109 -7.87 16.96 -17.87
N LYS A 110 -6.94 17.20 -16.92
CA LYS A 110 -5.70 17.93 -17.19
C LYS A 110 -4.61 17.09 -17.84
N LYS A 111 -4.47 15.84 -17.41
CA LYS A 111 -3.36 14.96 -17.82
C LYS A 111 -3.77 13.92 -18.85
N LYS A 112 -5.04 13.52 -18.89
CA LYS A 112 -5.61 12.45 -19.73
C LYS A 112 -5.03 11.04 -19.43
N ASP A 113 -4.26 10.90 -18.36
CA ASP A 113 -3.68 9.67 -17.89
C ASP A 113 -4.47 9.10 -16.72
N ASN A 114 -4.07 7.91 -16.21
CA ASN A 114 -4.66 7.32 -15.01
C ASN A 114 -4.30 8.17 -13.77
N PRO A 115 -5.29 8.82 -13.11
CA PRO A 115 -5.03 9.68 -11.97
C PRO A 115 -4.46 8.93 -10.76
N ALA A 116 -4.69 7.62 -10.66
CA ALA A 116 -4.14 6.78 -9.59
C ALA A 116 -2.60 6.72 -9.64
N GLN A 117 -2.01 6.66 -10.84
CA GLN A 117 -0.56 6.69 -11.01
C GLN A 117 0.04 8.02 -10.51
N HIS A 118 -0.60 9.14 -10.82
CA HIS A 118 -0.16 10.45 -10.32
C HIS A 118 -0.26 10.57 -8.80
N MET A 119 -1.28 9.97 -8.20
CA MET A 119 -1.43 9.91 -6.75
C MET A 119 -0.30 9.09 -6.10
N VAL A 120 0.01 7.90 -6.64
CA VAL A 120 1.11 7.06 -6.13
C VAL A 120 2.44 7.78 -6.25
N LYS A 121 2.73 8.39 -7.39
CA LYS A 121 3.95 9.18 -7.60
C LYS A 121 4.06 10.37 -6.63
N ALA A 122 2.95 11.03 -6.33
CA ALA A 122 2.92 12.08 -5.32
C ALA A 122 3.22 11.57 -3.91
N LEU A 123 2.74 10.37 -3.56
CA LEU A 123 3.05 9.71 -2.30
C LEU A 123 4.53 9.33 -2.21
N GLU A 124 5.11 8.77 -3.26
CA GLU A 124 6.53 8.42 -3.32
C GLU A 124 7.44 9.64 -3.11
N ASN A 125 7.08 10.76 -3.72
CA ASN A 125 7.82 12.01 -3.59
C ASN A 125 7.68 12.66 -2.21
N SER A 126 6.57 12.43 -1.50
CA SER A 126 6.28 13.07 -0.22
C SER A 126 6.54 12.19 1.00
N ALA A 127 6.70 10.88 0.82
CA ALA A 127 6.87 9.95 1.92
C ALA A 127 8.22 10.14 2.63
N PRO A 128 8.25 10.41 3.94
CA PRO A 128 9.50 10.44 4.71
C PRO A 128 10.03 9.01 4.84
N ARG A 129 11.33 8.80 4.55
CA ARG A 129 11.99 7.49 4.65
C ARG A 129 12.66 7.28 6.00
N ALA A 130 13.24 8.32 6.54
CA ALA A 130 13.95 8.28 7.82
C ALA A 130 13.55 9.46 8.69
N GLU A 131 13.56 9.24 9.99
CA GLU A 131 13.28 10.24 11.01
C GLU A 131 14.38 10.24 12.07
N VAL A 132 14.62 11.39 12.68
CA VAL A 132 15.59 11.50 13.77
C VAL A 132 14.86 11.46 15.11
N VAL A 133 15.17 10.46 15.91
CA VAL A 133 14.62 10.30 17.26
C VAL A 133 15.67 10.71 18.29
N SER A 134 15.27 11.50 19.28
CA SER A 134 16.14 11.87 20.41
C SER A 134 15.92 10.91 21.57
N LEU A 135 16.97 10.19 21.95
CA LEU A 135 16.98 9.33 23.12
C LEU A 135 17.71 10.04 24.29
N ARG A 136 17.17 9.90 25.48
CA ARG A 136 17.81 10.43 26.71
C ARG A 136 18.51 9.29 27.46
N TYR A 137 19.83 9.44 27.60
CA TYR A 137 20.66 8.59 28.45
C TYR A 137 21.35 9.45 29.51
N GLY A 138 21.04 9.25 30.80
CA GLY A 138 21.73 9.91 31.90
C GLY A 138 21.79 11.46 31.83
N GLY A 139 20.75 12.10 31.26
CA GLY A 139 20.69 13.54 31.08
C GLY A 139 21.25 14.08 29.74
N ILE A 140 21.93 13.24 28.96
CA ILE A 140 22.45 13.57 27.64
C ILE A 140 21.43 13.19 26.59
N ARG A 141 21.19 14.06 25.58
CA ARG A 141 20.39 13.75 24.39
C ARG A 141 21.26 13.21 23.29
N VAL A 142 20.99 11.98 22.87
CA VAL A 142 21.60 11.35 21.72
C VAL A 142 20.59 11.28 20.60
N TYR A 143 20.96 11.73 19.42
CA TYR A 143 20.13 11.68 18.23
C TYR A 143 20.49 10.43 17.42
N SER A 144 19.50 9.61 17.10
CA SER A 144 19.66 8.43 16.27
C SER A 144 18.70 8.49 15.08
N GLY A 145 19.18 8.20 13.88
CA GLY A 145 18.34 8.01 12.71
C GLY A 145 17.63 6.67 12.80
N VAL A 146 16.32 6.67 12.58
CA VAL A 146 15.48 5.47 12.53
C VAL A 146 14.61 5.51 11.29
N ASP A 147 14.29 4.33 10.76
CA ASP A 147 13.36 4.23 9.66
C ASP A 147 11.94 4.55 10.12
N VAL A 148 11.20 5.25 9.27
CA VAL A 148 9.81 5.60 9.59
C VAL A 148 8.94 4.36 9.49
N SER A 149 8.16 4.09 10.54
CA SER A 149 7.20 2.98 10.51
C SER A 149 5.95 3.35 9.68
N PRO A 150 5.29 2.36 9.06
CA PRO A 150 4.10 2.57 8.24
C PRO A 150 2.90 3.13 9.00
#